data_9e17b3819e7b837107f83725c75f76d3
#
_entry.id   9e17b3819e7b837107f83725c75f76d3
#
_cell.length_a   1.000
_cell.length_b   1.000
_cell.length_c   1.000
_cell.angle_alpha   90.00
_cell.angle_beta   90.00
_cell.angle_gamma   90.00
#
_symmetry.space_group_name_H-M   'P 1'
#
loop_
_entity.id
_entity.type
_entity.pdbx_description
1 polymer ?
#
loop_
_entity_poly.entity_id
_entity_poly.type
_entity_poly.pdbx_seq_one_letter_code
_entity_poly.pdbx_strand_id
1 'polypeptide(L)'
;NNDVILFIGKFKDVTVTGLGHSSLDELLAEEASKFGRYIAPDPNPENGMFFRSDQLPFLKAGVPSIFAKGYSHQEELGKDKTQELINSYWKNIYHKPQDEFVPERDNLDGLAEDVKLFFCFGNRLANEGIYPTWKKNSEFYKEK
;
A
#
# COMPACT_ATOMS: atom_id res chain seq x y z
N ASN A 1 -0.31 7.18 2.35
CA ASN A 1 -1.40 6.53 3.06
C ASN A 1 -1.12 5.04 3.23
N ASN A 2 -1.39 4.52 4.41
CA ASN A 2 -1.28 3.09 4.75
C ASN A 2 -2.55 2.73 5.55
N ASP A 3 -3.39 1.88 5.00
CA ASP A 3 -4.75 1.63 5.49
C ASP A 3 -5.19 0.21 5.14
N VAL A 4 -6.13 -0.37 5.90
CA VAL A 4 -6.61 -1.75 5.74
C VAL A 4 -5.45 -2.76 5.77
N ILE A 5 -4.74 -2.80 6.90
CA ILE A 5 -3.57 -3.65 7.09
C ILE A 5 -4.01 -5.01 7.62
N LEU A 6 -3.49 -6.07 7.01
CA LEU A 6 -3.71 -7.44 7.49
C LEU A 6 -2.61 -7.85 8.48
N PHE A 7 -2.98 -8.38 9.63
CA PHE A 7 -2.05 -8.82 10.67
C PHE A 7 -1.69 -10.30 10.52
N ILE A 8 -1.19 -10.66 9.35
CA ILE A 8 -0.86 -12.05 8.98
C ILE A 8 0.65 -12.29 8.78
N GLY A 9 1.49 -11.41 9.32
CA GLY A 9 2.94 -11.50 9.19
C GLY A 9 3.49 -10.74 7.99
N LYS A 10 4.67 -11.14 7.52
CA LYS A 10 5.47 -10.40 6.53
C LYS A 10 5.01 -10.64 5.10
N PHE A 11 5.26 -9.64 4.25
CA PHE A 11 4.89 -9.68 2.83
C PHE A 11 6.12 -9.49 1.94
N LYS A 12 6.17 -10.22 0.82
CA LYS A 12 7.17 -10.04 -0.24
C LYS A 12 6.85 -8.86 -1.15
N ASP A 13 5.60 -8.43 -1.17
CA ASP A 13 5.16 -7.30 -1.98
C ASP A 13 4.88 -6.05 -1.13
N VAL A 14 4.86 -4.93 -1.83
CA VAL A 14 4.21 -3.69 -1.43
C VAL A 14 3.14 -3.40 -2.48
N THR A 15 1.92 -3.74 -2.18
CA THR A 15 0.78 -3.46 -3.06
C THR A 15 0.49 -1.97 -3.07
N VAL A 16 0.43 -1.38 -4.26
CA VAL A 16 0.10 0.03 -4.48
C VAL A 16 -1.30 0.13 -5.09
N THR A 17 -2.23 0.65 -4.32
CA THR A 17 -3.58 0.96 -4.81
C THR A 17 -3.51 2.25 -5.61
N GLY A 18 -3.82 2.18 -6.91
CA GLY A 18 -3.61 3.28 -7.86
C GLY A 18 -2.18 3.36 -8.41
N LEU A 19 -1.53 2.23 -8.63
CA LEU A 19 -0.22 2.16 -9.28
C LEU A 19 -0.28 2.78 -10.69
N GLY A 20 0.68 3.64 -11.01
CA GLY A 20 0.80 4.23 -12.36
C GLY A 20 0.47 5.72 -12.47
N HIS A 21 0.10 6.38 -11.36
CA HIS A 21 -0.30 7.79 -11.40
C HIS A 21 0.85 8.79 -11.24
N SER A 22 1.89 8.46 -10.50
CA SER A 22 2.96 9.42 -10.18
C SER A 22 4.36 8.80 -10.12
N SER A 23 5.38 9.64 -10.06
CA SER A 23 6.79 9.24 -9.87
C SER A 23 7.07 8.67 -8.46
N LEU A 24 6.10 8.69 -7.56
CA LEU A 24 6.22 8.02 -6.26
C LEU A 24 6.32 6.50 -6.40
N ASP A 25 5.78 5.94 -7.47
CA ASP A 25 5.83 4.50 -7.72
C ASP A 25 7.27 4.01 -7.89
N GLU A 26 8.06 4.70 -8.73
CA GLU A 26 9.45 4.35 -8.99
C GLU A 26 10.29 4.51 -7.72
N LEU A 27 10.07 5.60 -7.00
CA LEU A 27 10.78 5.86 -5.75
C LEU A 27 10.46 4.80 -4.67
N LEU A 28 9.19 4.40 -4.57
CA LEU A 28 8.78 3.33 -3.65
C LEU A 28 9.35 1.98 -4.09
N ALA A 29 9.41 1.69 -5.39
CA ALA A 29 10.01 0.46 -5.90
C ALA A 29 11.49 0.35 -5.54
N GLU A 30 12.24 1.44 -5.71
CA GLU A 30 13.65 1.51 -5.31
C GLU A 30 13.80 1.28 -3.79
N GLU A 31 12.96 1.93 -2.99
CA GLU A 31 13.03 1.78 -1.54
C GLU A 31 12.63 0.37 -1.09
N ALA A 32 11.55 -0.19 -1.63
CA ALA A 32 11.09 -1.55 -1.32
C ALA A 32 12.15 -2.61 -1.65
N SER A 33 12.91 -2.41 -2.74
CA SER A 33 13.97 -3.34 -3.13
C SER A 33 15.07 -3.47 -2.08
N LYS A 34 15.36 -2.43 -1.32
CA LYS A 34 16.33 -2.45 -0.21
C LYS A 34 15.87 -3.33 0.96
N PHE A 35 14.56 -3.55 1.05
CA PHE A 35 13.93 -4.46 2.02
C PHE A 35 13.67 -5.86 1.45
N GLY A 36 14.18 -6.16 0.23
CA GLY A 36 13.93 -7.43 -0.45
C GLY A 36 12.50 -7.59 -0.95
N ARG A 37 11.76 -6.48 -1.08
CA ARG A 37 10.35 -6.47 -1.51
C ARG A 37 10.20 -5.86 -2.92
N TYR A 38 9.08 -6.12 -3.56
CA TYR A 38 8.74 -5.56 -4.86
C TYR A 38 7.37 -4.86 -4.81
N ILE A 39 7.16 -3.87 -5.67
CA ILE A 39 5.83 -3.25 -5.80
C ILE A 39 4.91 -4.11 -6.67
N ALA A 40 3.64 -4.15 -6.31
CA ALA A 40 2.59 -4.86 -7.05
C ALA A 40 1.34 -3.98 -7.18
N PRO A 41 0.54 -4.14 -8.25
CA PRO A 41 -0.75 -3.49 -8.33
C PRO A 41 -1.76 -4.07 -7.32
N ASP A 42 -2.80 -3.30 -7.03
CA ASP A 42 -3.95 -3.79 -6.26
C ASP A 42 -4.56 -5.01 -6.98
N PRO A 43 -4.71 -6.16 -6.30
CA PRO A 43 -5.28 -7.36 -6.91
C PRO A 43 -6.79 -7.25 -7.17
N ASN A 44 -7.47 -6.29 -6.54
CA ASN A 44 -8.92 -6.11 -6.63
C ASN A 44 -9.30 -4.63 -6.86
N PRO A 45 -8.83 -3.98 -7.93
CA PRO A 45 -9.05 -2.55 -8.17
C PRO A 45 -10.54 -2.20 -8.34
N GLU A 46 -11.37 -3.16 -8.76
CA GLU A 46 -12.82 -3.02 -8.89
C GLU A 46 -13.53 -2.74 -7.56
N ASN A 47 -12.89 -3.02 -6.42
CA ASN A 47 -13.40 -2.66 -5.10
C ASN A 47 -13.37 -1.15 -4.84
N GLY A 48 -12.70 -0.39 -5.70
CA GLY A 48 -12.68 1.07 -5.66
C GLY A 48 -11.97 1.67 -4.45
N MET A 49 -11.06 0.93 -3.81
CA MET A 49 -10.32 1.39 -2.62
C MET A 49 -9.52 2.67 -2.88
N PHE A 50 -9.02 2.86 -4.10
CA PHE A 50 -8.34 4.08 -4.51
C PHE A 50 -9.17 5.35 -4.26
N PHE A 51 -10.49 5.28 -4.45
CA PHE A 51 -11.43 6.39 -4.31
C PHE A 51 -12.07 6.50 -2.91
N ARG A 52 -11.72 5.62 -1.98
CA ARG A 52 -12.37 5.49 -0.68
C ARG A 52 -11.43 5.66 0.51
N SER A 53 -10.18 6.05 0.27
CA SER A 53 -9.18 6.19 1.31
C SER A 53 -8.59 7.61 1.34
N ASP A 54 -7.86 7.95 2.39
CA ASP A 54 -7.52 9.31 2.81
C ASP A 54 -6.52 10.04 1.90
N GLN A 55 -5.86 9.34 0.95
CA GLN A 55 -5.00 9.99 -0.05
C GLN A 55 -5.82 10.76 -1.11
N LEU A 56 -7.08 10.42 -1.34
CA LEU A 56 -7.88 10.99 -2.42
C LEU A 56 -8.06 12.52 -2.33
N PRO A 57 -8.33 13.14 -1.17
CA PRO A 57 -8.39 14.60 -1.05
C PRO A 57 -7.10 15.30 -1.51
N PHE A 58 -5.93 14.73 -1.21
CA PHE A 58 -4.64 15.26 -1.65
C PHE A 58 -4.47 15.14 -3.15
N LEU A 59 -4.84 14.00 -3.75
CA LEU A 59 -4.83 13.81 -5.20
C LEU A 59 -5.70 14.86 -5.90
N LYS A 60 -6.93 15.08 -5.42
CA LYS A 60 -7.84 16.12 -5.95
C LYS A 60 -7.28 17.53 -5.81
N ALA A 61 -6.50 17.81 -4.76
CA ALA A 61 -5.79 19.06 -4.56
C ALA A 61 -4.53 19.20 -5.45
N GLY A 62 -4.21 18.18 -6.26
CA GLY A 62 -3.05 18.19 -7.15
C GLY A 62 -1.74 17.73 -6.50
N VAL A 63 -1.79 17.17 -5.29
CA VAL A 63 -0.64 16.65 -4.58
C VAL A 63 -0.47 15.17 -4.88
N PRO A 64 0.63 14.73 -5.54
CA PRO A 64 0.89 13.31 -5.72
C PRO A 64 0.96 12.60 -4.37
N SER A 65 0.16 11.56 -4.22
CA SER A 65 0.06 10.77 -3.00
C SER A 65 0.07 9.29 -3.35
N ILE A 66 0.48 8.45 -2.42
CA ILE A 66 0.53 7.01 -2.60
C ILE A 66 -0.27 6.30 -1.51
N PHE A 67 -0.98 5.25 -1.89
CA PHE A 67 -1.63 4.33 -0.97
C PHE A 67 -1.01 2.95 -1.16
N ALA A 68 -0.22 2.51 -0.19
CA ALA A 68 0.55 1.28 -0.31
C ALA A 68 0.69 0.55 1.03
N LYS A 69 0.85 -0.78 0.96
CA LYS A 69 0.99 -1.68 2.11
C LYS A 69 1.49 -3.06 1.67
N GLY A 70 2.00 -3.87 2.58
CA GLY A 70 2.14 -5.31 2.36
C GLY A 70 0.75 -5.94 2.29
N TYR A 71 0.45 -6.69 1.21
CA TYR A 71 -0.94 -7.13 1.04
C TYR A 71 -1.14 -8.40 0.22
N SER A 72 -0.58 -8.52 -0.98
CA SER A 72 -1.00 -9.56 -1.94
C SER A 72 -0.14 -10.82 -1.94
N HIS A 73 1.01 -10.80 -1.27
CA HIS A 73 1.96 -11.92 -1.24
C HIS A 73 2.58 -12.08 0.14
N GLN A 74 1.87 -12.72 1.06
CA GLN A 74 2.43 -13.08 2.36
C GLN A 74 3.59 -14.10 2.18
N GLU A 75 4.66 -13.91 2.93
CA GLU A 75 5.97 -14.55 2.69
C GLU A 75 5.94 -16.07 2.75
N GLU A 76 5.22 -16.65 3.70
CA GLU A 76 5.15 -18.10 3.94
C GLU A 76 3.97 -18.75 3.21
N LEU A 77 2.85 -18.04 3.06
CA LEU A 77 1.60 -18.58 2.51
C LEU A 77 1.55 -18.51 0.99
N GLY A 78 2.30 -17.60 0.38
CA GLY A 78 2.23 -17.36 -1.07
C GLY A 78 0.96 -16.61 -1.48
N LYS A 79 0.83 -16.31 -2.78
CA LYS A 79 -0.22 -15.42 -3.31
C LYS A 79 -1.62 -15.99 -3.16
N ASP A 80 -1.82 -17.25 -3.53
CA ASP A 80 -3.17 -17.84 -3.57
C ASP A 80 -3.80 -17.90 -2.17
N LYS A 81 -3.04 -18.36 -1.19
CA LYS A 81 -3.52 -18.42 0.19
C LYS A 81 -3.72 -17.03 0.79
N THR A 82 -2.86 -16.08 0.45
CA THR A 82 -3.03 -14.68 0.84
C THR A 82 -4.34 -14.12 0.29
N GLN A 83 -4.66 -14.39 -0.98
CA GLN A 83 -5.91 -13.93 -1.60
C GLN A 83 -7.16 -14.54 -0.93
N GLU A 84 -7.11 -15.81 -0.52
CA GLU A 84 -8.19 -16.42 0.26
C GLU A 84 -8.42 -15.69 1.59
N LEU A 85 -7.34 -15.35 2.30
CA LEU A 85 -7.42 -14.62 3.57
C LEU A 85 -7.93 -13.18 3.38
N ILE A 86 -7.49 -12.49 2.33
CA ILE A 86 -8.03 -11.18 1.94
C ILE A 86 -9.53 -11.25 1.74
N ASN A 87 -10.00 -12.19 0.93
CA ASN A 87 -11.42 -12.36 0.65
C ASN A 87 -12.22 -12.68 1.92
N SER A 88 -11.66 -13.50 2.79
CA SER A 88 -12.28 -13.83 4.09
C SER A 88 -12.35 -12.60 5.00
N TYR A 89 -11.29 -11.80 5.08
CA TYR A 89 -11.27 -10.57 5.87
C TYR A 89 -12.36 -9.60 5.42
N TRP A 90 -12.43 -9.28 4.12
CA TRP A 90 -13.44 -8.38 3.58
C TRP A 90 -14.87 -8.87 3.82
N LYS A 91 -15.10 -10.17 3.70
CA LYS A 91 -16.43 -10.78 3.88
C LYS A 91 -16.85 -10.84 5.34
N ASN A 92 -15.94 -11.18 6.24
CA ASN A 92 -16.28 -11.66 7.57
C ASN A 92 -15.86 -10.73 8.71
N ILE A 93 -14.87 -9.84 8.48
CA ILE A 93 -14.20 -9.07 9.54
C ILE A 93 -14.34 -7.58 9.32
N TYR A 94 -13.98 -7.08 8.14
CA TYR A 94 -13.91 -5.66 7.83
C TYR A 94 -15.17 -4.89 8.23
N HIS A 95 -15.01 -3.82 9.02
CA HIS A 95 -16.08 -3.01 9.59
C HIS A 95 -17.13 -3.77 10.43
N LYS A 96 -16.71 -4.84 11.08
CA LYS A 96 -17.56 -5.63 11.99
C LYS A 96 -16.95 -5.66 13.40
N PRO A 97 -17.71 -6.08 14.44
CA PRO A 97 -17.19 -6.21 15.80
C PRO A 97 -15.94 -7.10 15.93
N GLN A 98 -15.74 -8.03 15.00
CA GLN A 98 -14.57 -8.92 14.96
C GLN A 98 -13.31 -8.26 14.40
N ASP A 99 -13.40 -7.01 13.87
CA ASP A 99 -12.27 -6.24 13.37
C ASP A 99 -11.53 -5.58 14.55
N GLU A 100 -10.94 -6.44 15.36
CA GLU A 100 -10.17 -6.09 16.55
C GLU A 100 -8.82 -6.82 16.56
N PHE A 101 -7.84 -6.25 17.22
CA PHE A 101 -6.54 -6.88 17.42
C PHE A 101 -6.66 -8.01 18.46
N VAL A 102 -6.22 -9.21 18.08
CA VAL A 102 -6.21 -10.40 18.96
C VAL A 102 -4.77 -10.95 19.03
N PRO A 103 -4.06 -10.78 20.16
CA PRO A 103 -2.63 -11.13 20.28
C PRO A 103 -2.29 -12.57 19.89
N GLU A 104 -3.19 -13.50 20.16
CA GLU A 104 -2.99 -14.93 19.88
C GLU A 104 -3.18 -15.30 18.40
N ARG A 105 -3.86 -14.43 17.64
CA ARG A 105 -4.17 -14.62 16.21
C ARG A 105 -3.28 -13.80 15.32
N ASP A 106 -2.96 -12.56 15.74
CA ASP A 106 -2.48 -11.52 14.87
C ASP A 106 -0.95 -11.39 14.94
N ASN A 107 -0.31 -11.40 13.77
CA ASN A 107 1.13 -11.22 13.62
C ASN A 107 1.42 -9.83 13.03
N LEU A 108 2.04 -8.97 13.81
CA LEU A 108 2.34 -7.58 13.46
C LEU A 108 3.69 -7.39 12.75
N ASP A 109 4.45 -8.45 12.45
CA ASP A 109 5.78 -8.33 11.83
C ASP A 109 5.72 -7.62 10.47
N GLY A 110 4.68 -7.88 9.68
CA GLY A 110 4.49 -7.22 8.39
C GLY A 110 4.20 -5.73 8.54
N LEU A 111 3.36 -5.35 9.51
CA LEU A 111 3.12 -3.96 9.85
C LEU A 111 4.42 -3.25 10.30
N ALA A 112 5.22 -3.90 11.13
CA ALA A 112 6.49 -3.33 11.59
C ALA A 112 7.47 -3.12 10.42
N GLU A 113 7.49 -4.01 9.43
CA GLU A 113 8.29 -3.82 8.21
C GLU A 113 7.74 -2.69 7.33
N ASP A 114 6.43 -2.59 7.15
CA ASP A 114 5.79 -1.48 6.43
C ASP A 114 6.15 -0.14 7.08
N VAL A 115 6.06 -0.02 8.40
CA VAL A 115 6.44 1.21 9.13
C VAL A 115 7.90 1.60 8.85
N LYS A 116 8.84 0.64 8.87
CA LYS A 116 10.25 0.91 8.57
C LYS A 116 10.45 1.38 7.13
N LEU A 117 9.83 0.67 6.18
CA LEU A 117 9.90 1.02 4.76
C LEU A 117 9.35 2.42 4.50
N PHE A 118 8.16 2.73 5.02
CA PHE A 118 7.53 4.04 4.80
C PHE A 118 8.23 5.16 5.55
N PHE A 119 8.85 4.89 6.69
CA PHE A 119 9.75 5.84 7.33
C PHE A 119 10.95 6.19 6.42
N CYS A 120 11.63 5.19 5.87
CA CYS A 120 12.76 5.40 4.96
C CYS A 120 12.33 6.13 3.69
N PHE A 121 11.21 5.73 3.08
CA PHE A 121 10.62 6.36 1.92
C PHE A 121 10.26 7.84 2.17
N GLY A 122 9.57 8.13 3.27
CA GLY A 122 9.19 9.49 3.66
C GLY A 122 10.40 10.36 4.01
N ASN A 123 11.38 9.80 4.72
CA ASN A 123 12.63 10.50 5.03
C ASN A 123 13.42 10.86 3.77
N ARG A 124 13.46 9.98 2.78
CA ARG A 124 14.07 10.23 1.48
C ARG A 124 13.37 11.37 0.75
N LEU A 125 12.05 11.34 0.65
CA LEU A 125 11.25 12.43 0.06
C LEU A 125 11.50 13.78 0.73
N ALA A 126 11.60 13.79 2.06
CA ALA A 126 11.75 15.03 2.81
C ALA A 126 13.15 15.66 2.69
N ASN A 127 14.19 14.85 2.47
CA ASN A 127 15.60 15.31 2.60
C ASN A 127 16.40 15.31 1.30
N GLU A 128 15.99 14.58 0.25
CA GLU A 128 16.76 14.48 -1.01
C GLU A 128 16.32 15.50 -2.08
N GLY A 129 15.45 16.46 -1.76
CA GLY A 129 14.98 17.46 -2.72
C GLY A 129 14.14 16.89 -3.86
N ILE A 130 13.51 15.74 -3.63
CA ILE A 130 12.67 15.05 -4.60
C ILE A 130 11.27 15.65 -4.57
N TYR A 131 10.80 16.17 -5.70
CA TYR A 131 9.44 16.65 -5.86
C TYR A 131 8.65 15.68 -6.74
N PRO A 132 7.68 14.92 -6.17
CA PRO A 132 6.87 14.00 -6.95
C PRO A 132 6.10 14.68 -8.07
N THR A 133 6.00 14.01 -9.21
CA THR A 133 5.31 14.52 -10.39
C THR A 133 4.25 13.52 -10.86
N TRP A 134 3.19 14.06 -11.49
CA TRP A 134 2.18 13.23 -12.14
C TRP A 134 2.72 12.63 -13.44
N LYS A 135 2.35 11.40 -13.72
CA LYS A 135 2.57 10.77 -15.03
C LYS A 135 1.54 11.32 -16.02
N LYS A 136 1.92 11.50 -17.29
CA LYS A 136 1.05 12.07 -18.33
C LYS A 136 -0.25 11.30 -18.56
N ASN A 137 -0.26 10.00 -18.28
CA ASN A 137 -1.42 9.13 -18.38
C ASN A 137 -2.32 9.14 -17.14
N SER A 138 -1.96 9.88 -16.11
CA SER A 138 -2.78 10.02 -14.90
C SER A 138 -3.93 10.99 -15.14
N GLU A 139 -5.12 10.64 -14.64
CA GLU A 139 -6.30 11.55 -14.64
C GLU A 139 -6.08 12.82 -13.79
N PHE A 140 -5.08 12.82 -12.90
CA PHE A 140 -4.69 13.97 -12.08
C PHE A 140 -3.64 14.85 -12.74
N TYR A 141 -3.10 14.44 -13.89
CA TYR A 141 -2.15 15.25 -14.63
C TYR A 141 -2.84 16.49 -15.21
N LYS A 142 -2.25 17.66 -14.99
CA LYS A 142 -2.70 18.93 -15.60
C LYS A 142 -1.52 19.50 -16.39
N GLU A 143 -1.73 19.78 -17.67
CA GLU A 143 -0.80 20.59 -18.41
C GLU A 143 -0.75 22.00 -17.80
N LYS A 144 0.48 22.50 -17.61
CA LYS A 144 0.73 23.85 -17.08
C LYS A 144 0.56 24.88 -18.17
#